data_4f7ce4a8bfd246a7ed47b0b7e6ed60e0
#
_entry.id   4f7ce4a8bfd246a7ed47b0b7e6ed60e0
#
_cell.length_a   1.000
_cell.length_b   1.000
_cell.length_c   1.000
_cell.angle_alpha   90.00
_cell.angle_beta   90.00
_cell.angle_gamma   90.00
#
_symmetry.space_group_name_H-M   'P 1'
#
loop_
_entity.id
_entity.type
_entity.pdbx_description
1 polymer ?
#
loop_
_entity_poly.entity_id
_entity_poly.type
_entity_poly.pdbx_seq_one_letter_code
_entity_poly.pdbx_strand_id
1 'polypeptide(L)'
;MCKISNNKVTLYMEEKTLPIVGISCGDPNGIGIEVILKSLDDNRMLEFLTPVIFSNNNLITDQITAFNLQTQCNKISSNQNPLKGKINIINVWEENFKTEFGKATAKSGELSYLSLEATTNALINSKIDVMVTAPINKKNIQNKDFKFPGHTNYLASKLKGESLMFMVNDGLRVGLLTDHIPIKDITSSISLEKITKKIMIMERSLQIDFGIQRPKIAVLSINPHVGDGGVIGKEDEVVLTPALLEISNKGTLLFGPFSADSFFGSRTHEKYDAILAIYHDQGLIPFKTLSFGEGVNFTAGLNKIRTSPDHGTGYDIAGKNLANPNSFKNAIFSAIEIFNNRKLNDKINENPLLASKVKTFKK
;
A
#
# COMPACT_ATOMS: atom_id res chain seq x y z
N MET A 1 -53.19 -26.32 25.75
CA MET A 1 -53.06 -24.97 25.13
C MET A 1 -51.65 -24.46 25.34
N CYS A 2 -50.82 -24.57 24.33
CA CYS A 2 -49.44 -24.13 24.38
C CYS A 2 -49.38 -22.73 23.78
N LYS A 3 -48.97 -21.73 24.56
CA LYS A 3 -48.82 -20.34 24.06
C LYS A 3 -47.47 -20.24 23.34
N ILE A 4 -47.49 -20.09 22.01
CA ILE A 4 -46.33 -19.74 21.20
C ILE A 4 -46.13 -18.24 21.35
N SER A 5 -45.06 -17.81 22.00
CA SER A 5 -44.64 -16.41 22.04
C SER A 5 -43.92 -16.07 20.74
N ASN A 6 -44.45 -15.12 19.99
CA ASN A 6 -43.82 -14.53 18.81
C ASN A 6 -42.59 -13.68 19.23
N ASN A 7 -41.42 -14.27 19.30
CA ASN A 7 -40.16 -13.54 19.34
C ASN A 7 -39.84 -13.05 17.91
N LYS A 8 -40.13 -11.77 17.63
CA LYS A 8 -39.60 -11.10 16.48
C LYS A 8 -38.07 -11.02 16.63
N VAL A 9 -37.37 -11.86 15.90
CA VAL A 9 -35.92 -11.69 15.69
C VAL A 9 -35.75 -10.43 14.83
N THR A 10 -35.48 -9.29 15.46
CA THR A 10 -35.07 -8.07 14.78
C THR A 10 -33.62 -8.30 14.37
N LEU A 11 -33.42 -8.67 13.11
CA LEU A 11 -32.09 -8.59 12.49
C LEU A 11 -31.68 -7.13 12.50
N TYR A 12 -30.86 -6.75 13.47
CA TYR A 12 -30.11 -5.49 13.38
C TYR A 12 -29.11 -5.67 12.24
N MET A 13 -29.45 -5.18 11.05
CA MET A 13 -28.48 -4.90 10.04
C MET A 13 -27.60 -3.76 10.62
N GLU A 14 -26.40 -4.10 11.11
CA GLU A 14 -25.38 -3.08 11.41
C GLU A 14 -25.23 -2.21 10.16
N GLU A 15 -25.55 -0.92 10.26
CA GLU A 15 -25.27 0.02 9.15
C GLU A 15 -23.80 -0.13 8.77
N LYS A 16 -23.54 -0.60 7.56
CA LYS A 16 -22.19 -0.76 7.04
C LYS A 16 -21.51 0.62 7.02
N THR A 17 -20.69 0.89 8.03
CA THR A 17 -19.93 2.14 8.07
C THR A 17 -18.87 2.09 6.97
N LEU A 18 -19.04 2.95 5.96
CA LEU A 18 -18.08 3.07 4.87
C LEU A 18 -16.74 3.59 5.40
N PRO A 19 -15.61 3.05 4.96
CA PRO A 19 -14.30 3.55 5.36
C PRO A 19 -14.09 4.98 4.84
N ILE A 20 -13.49 5.83 5.68
CA ILE A 20 -13.08 7.18 5.32
C ILE A 20 -11.68 7.08 4.70
N VAL A 21 -11.59 7.34 3.40
CA VAL A 21 -10.33 7.26 2.64
C VAL A 21 -9.74 8.66 2.48
N GLY A 22 -8.66 8.94 3.18
CA GLY A 22 -7.90 10.18 3.01
C GLY A 22 -6.97 10.08 1.81
N ILE A 23 -6.99 11.10 0.98
CA ILE A 23 -6.23 11.16 -0.27
C ILE A 23 -5.33 12.38 -0.27
N SER A 24 -4.00 12.18 -0.35
CA SER A 24 -3.07 13.28 -0.60
C SER A 24 -2.95 13.54 -2.10
N CYS A 25 -2.99 14.80 -2.52
CA CYS A 25 -3.08 15.18 -3.93
C CYS A 25 -1.78 14.97 -4.74
N GLY A 26 -0.65 14.72 -4.06
CA GLY A 26 0.65 14.61 -4.73
C GLY A 26 1.13 15.93 -5.32
N ASP A 27 1.96 15.86 -6.38
CA ASP A 27 2.43 17.06 -7.07
C ASP A 27 1.32 17.64 -7.97
N PRO A 28 0.82 18.86 -7.70
CA PRO A 28 -0.30 19.45 -8.44
C PRO A 28 0.00 19.75 -9.91
N ASN A 29 1.27 19.77 -10.31
CA ASN A 29 1.71 19.95 -11.71
C ASN A 29 1.84 18.62 -12.47
N GLY A 30 1.69 17.48 -11.78
CA GLY A 30 1.70 16.13 -12.36
C GLY A 30 0.29 15.61 -12.64
N ILE A 31 0.20 14.28 -12.86
CA ILE A 31 -1.06 13.58 -13.12
C ILE A 31 -1.84 13.21 -11.84
N GLY A 32 -1.31 13.52 -10.65
CA GLY A 32 -1.88 13.06 -9.37
C GLY A 32 -3.35 13.41 -9.21
N ILE A 33 -3.72 14.67 -9.37
CA ILE A 33 -5.11 15.14 -9.24
C ILE A 33 -5.99 14.58 -10.39
N GLU A 34 -5.45 14.48 -11.61
CA GLU A 34 -6.16 13.90 -12.76
C GLU A 34 -6.59 12.44 -12.46
N VAL A 35 -5.68 11.59 -11.98
CA VAL A 35 -6.02 10.20 -11.67
C VAL A 35 -6.94 10.06 -10.45
N ILE A 36 -6.85 10.95 -9.46
CA ILE A 36 -7.77 11.01 -8.33
C ILE A 36 -9.19 11.29 -8.83
N LEU A 37 -9.35 12.38 -9.59
CA LEU A 37 -10.65 12.82 -10.07
C LEU A 37 -11.28 11.79 -11.00
N LYS A 38 -10.54 11.27 -11.97
CA LYS A 38 -11.01 10.19 -12.88
C LYS A 38 -11.38 8.91 -12.11
N SER A 39 -10.71 8.63 -10.99
CA SER A 39 -11.05 7.46 -10.16
C SER A 39 -12.37 7.63 -9.43
N LEU A 40 -12.71 8.86 -9.07
CA LEU A 40 -13.90 9.21 -8.30
C LEU A 40 -15.05 9.75 -9.16
N ASP A 41 -14.88 9.90 -10.48
CA ASP A 41 -15.89 10.42 -11.40
C ASP A 41 -17.10 9.48 -11.56
N ASP A 42 -16.90 8.18 -11.31
CA ASP A 42 -17.99 7.22 -11.20
C ASP A 42 -18.59 7.26 -9.78
N ASN A 43 -19.81 7.78 -9.68
CA ASN A 43 -20.53 7.92 -8.40
C ASN A 43 -20.71 6.60 -7.65
N ARG A 44 -20.65 5.44 -8.32
CA ARG A 44 -20.69 4.11 -7.67
C ARG A 44 -19.52 3.91 -6.70
N MET A 45 -18.41 4.60 -6.89
CA MET A 45 -17.31 4.59 -5.93
C MET A 45 -17.75 5.01 -4.52
N LEU A 46 -18.70 5.93 -4.42
CA LEU A 46 -19.22 6.44 -3.14
C LEU A 46 -20.07 5.42 -2.35
N GLU A 47 -20.40 4.28 -2.96
CA GLU A 47 -21.05 3.14 -2.30
C GLU A 47 -20.04 2.31 -1.48
N PHE A 48 -18.74 2.47 -1.73
CA PHE A 48 -17.67 1.70 -1.09
C PHE A 48 -16.85 2.50 -0.08
N LEU A 49 -16.80 3.84 -0.22
CA LEU A 49 -15.97 4.70 0.61
C LEU A 49 -16.55 6.11 0.79
N THR A 50 -16.02 6.81 1.79
CA THR A 50 -16.19 8.26 1.95
C THR A 50 -14.83 8.92 1.67
N PRO A 51 -14.61 9.50 0.47
CA PRO A 51 -13.32 10.09 0.13
C PRO A 51 -13.15 11.47 0.73
N VAL A 52 -11.93 11.76 1.20
CA VAL A 52 -11.50 13.08 1.69
C VAL A 52 -10.19 13.46 1.02
N ILE A 53 -10.25 14.44 0.13
CA ILE A 53 -9.07 14.94 -0.59
C ILE A 53 -8.46 16.09 0.20
N PHE A 54 -7.21 15.95 0.59
CA PHE A 54 -6.43 16.99 1.25
C PHE A 54 -5.71 17.84 0.21
N SER A 55 -6.30 18.96 -0.19
CA SER A 55 -5.80 19.82 -1.26
C SER A 55 -6.30 21.26 -1.08
N ASN A 56 -6.58 21.96 -2.15
CA ASN A 56 -7.27 23.23 -2.18
C ASN A 56 -8.47 23.12 -3.12
N ASN A 57 -9.64 23.61 -2.66
CA ASN A 57 -10.89 23.48 -3.40
C ASN A 57 -10.83 24.15 -4.78
N ASN A 58 -10.22 25.33 -4.89
CA ASN A 58 -10.12 26.04 -6.16
C ASN A 58 -9.29 25.26 -7.16
N LEU A 59 -8.13 24.74 -6.72
CA LEU A 59 -7.27 23.87 -7.54
C LEU A 59 -8.01 22.64 -8.06
N ILE A 60 -8.76 21.97 -7.20
CA ILE A 60 -9.57 20.79 -7.60
C ILE A 60 -10.65 21.20 -8.61
N THR A 61 -11.37 22.31 -8.39
CA THR A 61 -12.41 22.80 -9.29
C THR A 61 -11.83 23.18 -10.65
N ASP A 62 -10.67 23.84 -10.68
CA ASP A 62 -9.98 24.20 -11.92
C ASP A 62 -9.60 22.95 -12.74
N GLN A 63 -9.13 21.88 -12.08
CA GLN A 63 -8.77 20.64 -12.78
C GLN A 63 -10.01 19.83 -13.21
N ILE A 64 -11.11 19.82 -12.44
CA ILE A 64 -12.39 19.24 -12.89
C ILE A 64 -12.82 19.90 -14.21
N THR A 65 -12.73 21.22 -14.28
CA THR A 65 -13.05 21.99 -15.49
C THR A 65 -12.10 21.68 -16.62
N ALA A 66 -10.79 21.68 -16.36
CA ALA A 66 -9.77 21.42 -17.36
C ALA A 66 -9.86 20.02 -18.00
N PHE A 67 -10.29 19.01 -17.25
CA PHE A 67 -10.47 17.64 -17.73
C PHE A 67 -11.90 17.31 -18.15
N ASN A 68 -12.82 18.28 -18.12
CA ASN A 68 -14.24 18.12 -18.47
C ASN A 68 -14.92 16.94 -17.73
N LEU A 69 -14.67 16.85 -16.40
CA LEU A 69 -15.24 15.81 -15.55
C LEU A 69 -16.59 16.26 -14.95
N GLN A 70 -17.43 15.29 -14.57
CA GLN A 70 -18.74 15.56 -13.94
C GLN A 70 -18.67 15.48 -12.41
N THR A 71 -17.48 15.25 -11.86
CA THR A 71 -17.21 15.10 -10.44
C THR A 71 -17.68 16.31 -9.64
N GLN A 72 -18.50 16.06 -8.62
CA GLN A 72 -18.96 17.11 -7.68
C GLN A 72 -18.25 16.95 -6.34
N CYS A 73 -17.61 18.01 -5.89
CA CYS A 73 -16.87 18.03 -4.64
C CYS A 73 -17.54 18.93 -3.61
N ASN A 74 -17.40 18.58 -2.33
CA ASN A 74 -17.95 19.31 -1.20
C ASN A 74 -16.81 19.78 -0.29
N LYS A 75 -16.65 21.09 -0.14
CA LYS A 75 -15.67 21.68 0.78
C LYS A 75 -16.13 21.51 2.22
N ILE A 76 -15.28 20.95 3.06
CA ILE A 76 -15.49 20.83 4.50
C ILE A 76 -14.31 21.44 5.28
N SER A 77 -14.53 21.81 6.52
CA SER A 77 -13.43 22.18 7.42
C SER A 77 -12.79 20.96 8.06
N SER A 78 -11.56 21.08 8.53
CA SER A 78 -10.78 19.98 9.16
C SER A 78 -11.41 19.44 10.45
N ASN A 79 -12.37 20.16 11.03
CA ASN A 79 -13.10 19.77 12.26
C ASN A 79 -14.48 19.18 11.96
N GLN A 80 -14.93 19.18 10.71
CA GLN A 80 -16.21 18.58 10.31
C GLN A 80 -16.03 17.11 9.95
N ASN A 81 -17.04 16.29 10.26
CA ASN A 81 -17.09 14.93 9.77
C ASN A 81 -17.35 14.93 8.25
N PRO A 82 -16.66 14.06 7.50
CA PRO A 82 -16.90 13.92 6.07
C PRO A 82 -18.34 13.49 5.79
N LEU A 83 -18.93 14.08 4.75
CA LEU A 83 -20.28 13.75 4.31
C LEU A 83 -20.26 12.45 3.51
N LYS A 84 -21.03 11.46 3.96
CA LYS A 84 -21.22 10.18 3.24
C LYS A 84 -21.87 10.42 1.87
N GLY A 85 -21.48 9.65 0.86
CA GLY A 85 -22.01 9.79 -0.50
C GLY A 85 -21.55 11.07 -1.21
N LYS A 86 -20.52 11.74 -0.70
CA LYS A 86 -19.93 12.94 -1.29
C LYS A 86 -18.41 12.83 -1.33
N ILE A 87 -17.79 13.46 -2.32
CA ILE A 87 -16.35 13.67 -2.36
C ILE A 87 -16.05 14.92 -1.53
N ASN A 88 -15.36 14.75 -0.43
CA ASN A 88 -15.05 15.82 0.50
C ASN A 88 -13.67 16.42 0.19
N ILE A 89 -13.51 17.73 0.32
CA ILE A 89 -12.23 18.41 0.19
C ILE A 89 -11.94 19.20 1.47
N ILE A 90 -10.77 19.02 2.02
CA ILE A 90 -10.21 19.83 3.10
C ILE A 90 -9.15 20.73 2.51
N ASN A 91 -9.32 22.06 2.62
CA ASN A 91 -8.25 22.98 2.26
C ASN A 91 -7.08 22.84 3.23
N VAL A 92 -5.90 22.59 2.69
CA VAL A 92 -4.63 22.52 3.45
C VAL A 92 -3.73 23.72 3.20
N TRP A 93 -4.10 24.58 2.26
CA TRP A 93 -3.58 25.93 2.02
C TRP A 93 -4.67 26.82 1.45
N GLU A 94 -4.56 28.13 1.64
CA GLU A 94 -5.57 29.10 1.19
C GLU A 94 -5.18 29.83 -0.11
N GLU A 95 -3.89 29.93 -0.42
CA GLU A 95 -3.42 30.63 -1.61
C GLU A 95 -3.91 29.97 -2.90
N ASN A 96 -4.28 30.79 -3.90
CA ASN A 96 -4.55 30.29 -5.24
C ASN A 96 -3.27 29.80 -5.89
N PHE A 97 -3.29 28.58 -6.40
CA PHE A 97 -2.17 27.98 -7.12
C PHE A 97 -2.55 27.79 -8.59
N LYS A 98 -1.78 28.43 -9.49
CA LYS A 98 -1.93 28.23 -10.93
C LYS A 98 -1.11 27.00 -11.33
N THR A 99 -1.80 25.96 -11.79
CA THR A 99 -1.15 24.73 -12.27
C THR A 99 -0.27 25.01 -13.50
N GLU A 100 0.96 24.54 -13.47
CA GLU A 100 1.90 24.52 -14.59
C GLU A 100 2.18 23.06 -14.96
N PHE A 101 1.25 22.42 -15.66
CA PHE A 101 1.34 21.01 -16.01
C PHE A 101 2.70 20.64 -16.61
N GLY A 102 3.26 19.51 -16.14
CA GLY A 102 4.53 18.97 -16.62
C GLY A 102 5.77 19.68 -16.09
N LYS A 103 5.61 20.69 -15.22
CA LYS A 103 6.75 21.44 -14.67
C LYS A 103 6.96 21.12 -13.19
N ALA A 104 8.16 20.68 -12.88
CA ALA A 104 8.64 20.49 -11.52
C ALA A 104 9.04 21.85 -10.91
N THR A 105 8.23 22.40 -9.99
CA THR A 105 8.47 23.68 -9.33
C THR A 105 8.62 23.54 -7.82
N ALA A 106 9.36 24.45 -7.18
CA ALA A 106 9.50 24.44 -5.71
C ALA A 106 8.13 24.60 -5.03
N LYS A 107 7.22 25.43 -5.59
CA LYS A 107 5.88 25.65 -5.02
C LYS A 107 5.03 24.39 -5.13
N SER A 108 5.05 23.65 -6.25
CA SER A 108 4.32 22.40 -6.37
C SER A 108 4.84 21.32 -5.39
N GLY A 109 6.15 21.32 -5.13
CA GLY A 109 6.76 20.46 -4.11
C GLY A 109 6.31 20.81 -2.69
N GLU A 110 6.26 22.10 -2.35
CA GLU A 110 5.73 22.59 -1.05
C GLU A 110 4.28 22.16 -0.84
N LEU A 111 3.41 22.36 -1.85
CA LEU A 111 2.00 21.99 -1.76
C LEU A 111 1.81 20.46 -1.66
N SER A 112 2.65 19.68 -2.36
CA SER A 112 2.71 18.23 -2.19
C SER A 112 2.99 17.82 -0.75
N TYR A 113 3.95 18.49 -0.11
CA TYR A 113 4.30 18.23 1.28
C TYR A 113 3.15 18.59 2.23
N LEU A 114 2.54 19.77 2.10
CA LEU A 114 1.41 20.19 2.91
C LEU A 114 0.25 19.20 2.83
N SER A 115 -0.07 18.73 1.62
CA SER A 115 -1.11 17.72 1.41
C SER A 115 -0.76 16.40 2.10
N LEU A 116 0.46 15.91 1.92
CA LEU A 116 0.94 14.67 2.54
C LEU A 116 0.93 14.75 4.06
N GLU A 117 1.43 15.84 4.62
CA GLU A 117 1.49 16.06 6.07
C GLU A 117 0.09 16.12 6.69
N ALA A 118 -0.82 16.91 6.10
CA ALA A 118 -2.20 17.02 6.59
C ALA A 118 -2.93 15.67 6.55
N THR A 119 -2.78 14.92 5.46
CA THR A 119 -3.37 13.58 5.34
C THR A 119 -2.78 12.61 6.36
N THR A 120 -1.45 12.66 6.58
CA THR A 120 -0.77 11.82 7.58
C THR A 120 -1.25 12.14 8.98
N ASN A 121 -1.39 13.42 9.34
CA ASN A 121 -1.91 13.85 10.63
C ASN A 121 -3.36 13.41 10.84
N ALA A 122 -4.19 13.47 9.80
CA ALA A 122 -5.57 12.96 9.85
C ALA A 122 -5.59 11.44 10.10
N LEU A 123 -4.68 10.68 9.48
CA LEU A 123 -4.55 9.24 9.67
C LEU A 123 -4.08 8.88 11.09
N ILE A 124 -3.07 9.58 11.61
CA ILE A 124 -2.56 9.39 12.98
C ILE A 124 -3.67 9.63 14.01
N ASN A 125 -4.44 10.71 13.82
CA ASN A 125 -5.54 11.10 14.73
C ASN A 125 -6.85 10.33 14.45
N SER A 126 -6.82 9.30 13.61
CA SER A 126 -7.99 8.46 13.28
C SER A 126 -9.21 9.27 12.76
N LYS A 127 -8.97 10.42 12.11
CA LYS A 127 -10.00 11.19 11.38
C LYS A 127 -10.29 10.56 10.00
N ILE A 128 -9.38 9.76 9.50
CA ILE A 128 -9.53 8.90 8.34
C ILE A 128 -9.08 7.48 8.70
N ASP A 129 -9.66 6.49 8.06
CA ASP A 129 -9.38 5.08 8.34
C ASP A 129 -8.14 4.58 7.59
N VAL A 130 -8.00 5.01 6.34
CA VAL A 130 -6.90 4.62 5.43
C VAL A 130 -6.42 5.82 4.62
N MET A 131 -5.20 5.73 4.10
CA MET A 131 -4.56 6.76 3.29
C MET A 131 -4.18 6.24 1.92
N VAL A 132 -4.54 6.98 0.87
CA VAL A 132 -4.06 6.76 -0.50
C VAL A 132 -3.26 7.98 -0.93
N THR A 133 -2.03 7.79 -1.41
CA THR A 133 -1.16 8.91 -1.79
C THR A 133 -0.99 8.99 -3.30
N ALA A 134 -1.24 10.16 -3.88
CA ALA A 134 -0.88 10.43 -5.26
C ALA A 134 0.62 10.70 -5.41
N PRO A 135 1.18 10.59 -6.62
CA PRO A 135 2.62 10.70 -6.85
C PRO A 135 3.21 12.05 -6.49
N ILE A 136 4.43 12.05 -5.95
CA ILE A 136 5.23 13.23 -5.64
C ILE A 136 6.51 13.28 -6.47
N ASN A 137 7.02 14.47 -6.73
CA ASN A 137 8.38 14.63 -7.24
C ASN A 137 9.36 14.60 -6.06
N LYS A 138 10.19 13.54 -6.00
CA LYS A 138 11.11 13.28 -4.89
C LYS A 138 12.17 14.37 -4.67
N LYS A 139 12.50 15.14 -5.71
CA LYS A 139 13.45 16.26 -5.63
C LYS A 139 12.76 17.53 -5.13
N ASN A 140 11.60 17.85 -5.68
CA ASN A 140 10.93 19.12 -5.40
C ASN A 140 10.25 19.18 -4.04
N ILE A 141 9.82 18.04 -3.50
CA ILE A 141 9.21 17.95 -2.17
C ILE A 141 10.22 18.17 -1.04
N GLN A 142 11.53 18.03 -1.33
CA GLN A 142 12.57 18.23 -0.30
C GLN A 142 12.51 19.65 0.27
N ASN A 143 12.42 19.73 1.59
CA ASN A 143 12.42 20.98 2.33
C ASN A 143 13.04 20.74 3.73
N LYS A 144 12.97 21.74 4.64
CA LYS A 144 13.52 21.61 5.99
C LYS A 144 12.86 20.49 6.82
N ASP A 145 11.58 20.20 6.56
CA ASP A 145 10.75 19.27 7.31
C ASP A 145 10.58 17.90 6.59
N PHE A 146 10.91 17.82 5.30
CA PHE A 146 10.88 16.60 4.51
C PHE A 146 12.26 16.30 3.88
N LYS A 147 13.01 15.41 4.54
CA LYS A 147 14.35 14.94 4.09
C LYS A 147 14.34 13.42 3.88
N PHE A 148 13.30 12.91 3.25
CA PHE A 148 13.10 11.48 3.03
C PHE A 148 13.18 11.12 1.54
N PRO A 149 13.66 9.91 1.19
CA PRO A 149 13.70 9.44 -0.20
C PRO A 149 12.31 9.34 -0.86
N GLY A 150 11.25 9.23 -0.06
CA GLY A 150 9.88 9.11 -0.56
C GLY A 150 8.86 8.90 0.55
N HIS A 151 7.62 8.62 0.16
CA HIS A 151 6.49 8.42 1.06
C HIS A 151 6.73 7.34 2.12
N THR A 152 7.27 6.18 1.73
CA THR A 152 7.45 5.03 2.63
C THR A 152 8.34 5.38 3.82
N ASN A 153 9.48 6.04 3.58
CA ASN A 153 10.40 6.43 4.65
C ASN A 153 9.81 7.54 5.52
N TYR A 154 9.12 8.51 4.93
CA TYR A 154 8.41 9.55 5.67
C TYR A 154 7.36 8.94 6.60
N LEU A 155 6.51 8.07 6.09
CA LEU A 155 5.45 7.44 6.88
C LEU A 155 6.01 6.49 7.94
N ALA A 156 7.08 5.74 7.64
CA ALA A 156 7.77 4.92 8.63
C ALA A 156 8.36 5.74 9.80
N SER A 157 8.71 7.02 9.57
CA SER A 157 9.16 7.91 10.64
C SER A 157 8.01 8.48 11.50
N LYS A 158 6.78 8.50 10.98
CA LYS A 158 5.60 9.09 11.64
C LYS A 158 4.67 8.05 12.26
N LEU A 159 4.66 6.83 11.74
CA LEU A 159 3.76 5.75 12.15
C LEU A 159 4.53 4.67 12.94
N LYS A 160 3.81 3.87 13.71
CA LYS A 160 4.41 2.76 14.46
C LYS A 160 4.56 1.52 13.58
N GLY A 161 5.67 0.83 13.71
CA GLY A 161 5.98 -0.40 12.98
C GLY A 161 7.25 -0.25 12.13
N GLU A 162 7.61 -1.33 11.45
CA GLU A 162 8.71 -1.35 10.49
C GLU A 162 8.16 -1.62 9.10
N SER A 163 8.50 -0.76 8.13
CA SER A 163 7.91 -0.82 6.80
C SER A 163 8.53 -1.91 5.92
N LEU A 164 7.68 -2.57 5.13
CA LEU A 164 8.05 -3.38 3.99
C LEU A 164 7.39 -2.78 2.74
N MET A 165 8.17 -2.45 1.72
CA MET A 165 7.62 -2.11 0.41
C MET A 165 7.04 -3.36 -0.22
N PHE A 166 5.74 -3.37 -0.44
CA PHE A 166 5.00 -4.51 -0.94
C PHE A 166 4.21 -4.08 -2.18
N MET A 167 4.62 -4.58 -3.33
CA MET A 167 3.93 -4.36 -4.60
C MET A 167 2.88 -5.45 -4.78
N VAL A 168 1.64 -5.05 -5.02
CA VAL A 168 0.51 -5.99 -5.06
C VAL A 168 -0.42 -5.72 -6.24
N ASN A 169 -0.95 -6.80 -6.79
CA ASN A 169 -2.14 -6.83 -7.65
C ASN A 169 -2.92 -8.12 -7.35
N ASP A 170 -3.99 -8.40 -8.10
CA ASP A 170 -4.88 -9.54 -7.82
C ASP A 170 -4.20 -10.92 -7.79
N GLY A 171 -3.11 -11.12 -8.50
CA GLY A 171 -2.45 -12.43 -8.62
C GLY A 171 -0.99 -12.45 -8.15
N LEU A 172 -0.38 -11.29 -7.88
CA LEU A 172 1.05 -11.21 -7.64
C LEU A 172 1.37 -10.24 -6.51
N ARG A 173 2.15 -10.70 -5.52
CA ARG A 173 2.62 -9.89 -4.39
C ARG A 173 4.12 -10.02 -4.26
N VAL A 174 4.83 -8.90 -4.38
CA VAL A 174 6.30 -8.86 -4.34
C VAL A 174 6.76 -7.89 -3.26
N GLY A 175 7.41 -8.41 -2.23
CA GLY A 175 8.08 -7.62 -1.20
C GLY A 175 9.57 -7.49 -1.47
N LEU A 176 10.18 -6.42 -0.98
CA LEU A 176 11.59 -6.12 -1.17
C LEU A 176 12.37 -6.28 0.13
N LEU A 177 13.44 -7.08 0.11
CA LEU A 177 14.39 -7.15 1.22
C LEU A 177 15.19 -5.85 1.33
N THR A 178 15.65 -5.34 0.18
CA THR A 178 16.27 -4.01 0.04
C THR A 178 15.53 -3.22 -1.05
N ASP A 179 15.26 -1.94 -0.80
CA ASP A 179 14.52 -1.10 -1.71
C ASP A 179 15.43 -0.05 -2.40
N HIS A 180 15.52 1.16 -1.90
CA HIS A 180 16.21 2.29 -2.54
C HIS A 180 17.66 2.43 -2.07
N ILE A 181 18.48 1.39 -2.28
CA ILE A 181 19.92 1.43 -2.01
C ILE A 181 20.73 1.20 -3.28
N PRO A 182 21.98 1.69 -3.38
CA PRO A 182 22.85 1.40 -4.50
C PRO A 182 23.12 -0.10 -4.65
N ILE A 183 23.24 -0.60 -5.88
CA ILE A 183 23.48 -2.04 -6.17
C ILE A 183 24.72 -2.55 -5.43
N LYS A 184 25.81 -1.76 -5.38
CA LYS A 184 27.05 -2.13 -4.68
C LYS A 184 26.87 -2.39 -3.18
N ASP A 185 25.82 -1.86 -2.57
CA ASP A 185 25.56 -1.95 -1.13
C ASP A 185 24.58 -3.07 -0.77
N ILE A 186 24.04 -3.79 -1.78
CA ILE A 186 23.02 -4.83 -1.57
C ILE A 186 23.56 -5.95 -0.69
N THR A 187 24.65 -6.60 -1.11
CA THR A 187 25.20 -7.77 -0.40
C THR A 187 25.61 -7.45 1.03
N SER A 188 26.25 -6.29 1.26
CA SER A 188 26.65 -5.82 2.60
C SER A 188 25.46 -5.46 3.50
N SER A 189 24.31 -5.19 2.90
CA SER A 189 23.08 -4.84 3.64
C SER A 189 22.23 -6.05 4.02
N ILE A 190 22.59 -7.27 3.56
CA ILE A 190 21.84 -8.50 3.84
C ILE A 190 22.39 -9.14 5.13
N SER A 191 21.50 -9.40 6.07
CA SER A 191 21.82 -10.09 7.32
C SER A 191 20.66 -11.01 7.73
N LEU A 192 20.94 -12.01 8.54
CA LEU A 192 19.93 -12.90 9.12
C LEU A 192 18.80 -12.10 9.80
N GLU A 193 19.18 -11.09 10.58
CA GLU A 193 18.20 -10.23 11.28
C GLU A 193 17.27 -9.53 10.29
N LYS A 194 17.80 -8.91 9.23
CA LYS A 194 17.03 -8.20 8.22
C LYS A 194 16.11 -9.13 7.44
N ILE A 195 16.62 -10.30 7.04
CA ILE A 195 15.83 -11.34 6.34
C ILE A 195 14.66 -11.75 7.24
N THR A 196 14.96 -12.12 8.49
CA THR A 196 13.96 -12.56 9.47
C THR A 196 12.88 -11.51 9.67
N LYS A 197 13.26 -10.27 9.92
CA LYS A 197 12.32 -9.15 10.11
C LYS A 197 11.39 -8.97 8.90
N LYS A 198 11.96 -8.92 7.69
CA LYS A 198 11.16 -8.68 6.47
C LYS A 198 10.22 -9.83 6.15
N ILE A 199 10.66 -11.07 6.37
CA ILE A 199 9.80 -12.27 6.22
C ILE A 199 8.66 -12.25 7.25
N MET A 200 8.94 -11.96 8.52
CA MET A 200 7.89 -11.87 9.55
C MET A 200 6.87 -10.78 9.27
N ILE A 201 7.30 -9.61 8.77
CA ILE A 201 6.39 -8.54 8.35
C ILE A 201 5.53 -9.02 7.18
N MET A 202 6.14 -9.66 6.18
CA MET A 202 5.44 -10.19 5.02
C MET A 202 4.42 -11.25 5.40
N GLU A 203 4.81 -12.25 6.19
CA GLU A 203 3.92 -13.32 6.67
C GLU A 203 2.73 -12.76 7.44
N ARG A 204 2.99 -11.86 8.40
CA ARG A 204 1.94 -11.21 9.17
C ARG A 204 1.00 -10.39 8.28
N SER A 205 1.54 -9.66 7.31
CA SER A 205 0.74 -8.88 6.37
C SER A 205 -0.14 -9.80 5.50
N LEU A 206 0.42 -10.90 4.99
CA LEU A 206 -0.36 -11.89 4.22
C LEU A 206 -1.52 -12.45 5.04
N GLN A 207 -1.30 -12.72 6.34
CA GLN A 207 -2.32 -13.23 7.24
C GLN A 207 -3.40 -12.20 7.58
N ILE A 208 -3.01 -10.99 7.94
CA ILE A 208 -3.91 -9.98 8.49
C ILE A 208 -4.46 -9.07 7.39
N ASP A 209 -3.60 -8.60 6.48
CA ASP A 209 -3.98 -7.63 5.45
C ASP A 209 -4.64 -8.31 4.24
N PHE A 210 -4.24 -9.55 3.91
CA PHE A 210 -4.76 -10.31 2.77
C PHE A 210 -5.59 -11.56 3.16
N GLY A 211 -5.74 -11.86 4.45
CA GLY A 211 -6.56 -12.97 4.93
C GLY A 211 -6.03 -14.38 4.63
N ILE A 212 -4.76 -14.51 4.24
CA ILE A 212 -4.14 -15.80 3.86
C ILE A 212 -3.56 -16.47 5.10
N GLN A 213 -4.27 -17.45 5.68
CA GLN A 213 -3.92 -18.03 6.99
C GLN A 213 -2.58 -18.77 7.02
N ARG A 214 -2.19 -19.44 5.94
CA ARG A 214 -0.93 -20.19 5.81
C ARG A 214 -0.20 -19.81 4.53
N PRO A 215 0.37 -18.60 4.46
CA PRO A 215 0.94 -18.07 3.24
C PRO A 215 2.21 -18.83 2.85
N LYS A 216 2.33 -19.15 1.55
CA LYS A 216 3.53 -19.70 0.94
C LYS A 216 4.37 -18.55 0.39
N ILE A 217 5.55 -18.34 0.94
CA ILE A 217 6.45 -17.26 0.54
C ILE A 217 7.62 -17.85 -0.24
N ALA A 218 7.77 -17.41 -1.49
CA ALA A 218 8.97 -17.69 -2.27
C ALA A 218 10.04 -16.63 -2.01
N VAL A 219 11.29 -17.04 -1.92
CA VAL A 219 12.43 -16.12 -1.77
C VAL A 219 13.36 -16.27 -2.97
N LEU A 220 13.68 -15.15 -3.62
CA LEU A 220 14.61 -15.14 -4.74
C LEU A 220 16.05 -15.21 -4.24
N SER A 221 16.95 -15.72 -5.07
CA SER A 221 18.38 -15.78 -4.76
C SER A 221 19.05 -14.41 -4.83
N ILE A 222 20.16 -14.27 -4.12
CA ILE A 222 21.03 -13.08 -4.19
C ILE A 222 21.76 -13.09 -5.53
N ASN A 223 22.38 -14.22 -5.87
CA ASN A 223 23.19 -14.39 -7.07
C ASN A 223 22.44 -15.14 -8.18
N PRO A 224 22.83 -14.96 -9.44
CA PRO A 224 22.37 -15.81 -10.53
C PRO A 224 22.60 -17.29 -10.21
N HIS A 225 21.64 -18.15 -10.60
CA HIS A 225 21.71 -19.61 -10.39
C HIS A 225 21.99 -20.05 -8.94
N VAL A 226 21.54 -19.22 -7.95
CA VAL A 226 21.77 -19.49 -6.52
C VAL A 226 23.26 -19.59 -6.17
N GLY A 227 24.10 -18.86 -6.91
CA GLY A 227 25.56 -18.87 -6.72
C GLY A 227 26.29 -20.04 -7.36
N ASP A 228 25.58 -21.00 -7.99
CA ASP A 228 26.14 -22.17 -8.68
C ASP A 228 27.25 -22.89 -7.86
N GLY A 229 26.87 -23.32 -6.65
CA GLY A 229 27.83 -24.00 -5.72
C GLY A 229 29.01 -23.12 -5.29
N GLY A 230 28.83 -21.78 -5.30
CA GLY A 230 29.85 -20.80 -4.90
C GLY A 230 30.77 -20.33 -6.04
N VAL A 231 30.54 -20.79 -7.27
CA VAL A 231 31.32 -20.33 -8.45
C VAL A 231 31.00 -18.89 -8.81
N ILE A 232 29.71 -18.49 -8.71
CA ILE A 232 29.23 -17.13 -9.03
C ILE A 232 29.21 -16.24 -7.77
N GLY A 233 29.00 -16.85 -6.60
CA GLY A 233 28.95 -16.16 -5.30
C GLY A 233 28.56 -17.13 -4.20
N LYS A 234 28.91 -16.81 -2.96
CA LYS A 234 28.66 -17.68 -1.79
C LYS A 234 27.57 -17.16 -0.87
N GLU A 235 27.03 -15.97 -1.13
CA GLU A 235 26.10 -15.26 -0.25
C GLU A 235 24.79 -16.02 -0.07
N ASP A 236 24.33 -16.73 -1.12
CA ASP A 236 23.16 -17.60 -1.03
C ASP A 236 23.38 -18.78 -0.09
N GLU A 237 24.57 -19.41 -0.16
CA GLU A 237 24.93 -20.56 0.66
C GLU A 237 25.21 -20.16 2.12
N VAL A 238 25.99 -19.07 2.33
CA VAL A 238 26.49 -18.73 3.66
C VAL A 238 25.56 -17.80 4.46
N VAL A 239 24.65 -17.07 3.81
CA VAL A 239 23.75 -16.12 4.47
C VAL A 239 22.28 -16.47 4.23
N LEU A 240 21.83 -16.55 2.97
CA LEU A 240 20.41 -16.65 2.67
C LEU A 240 19.83 -18.02 3.04
N THR A 241 20.42 -19.11 2.56
CA THR A 241 19.93 -20.48 2.84
C THR A 241 19.85 -20.81 4.33
N PRO A 242 20.88 -20.52 5.15
CA PRO A 242 20.81 -20.74 6.60
C PRO A 242 19.70 -19.92 7.26
N ALA A 243 19.50 -18.66 6.83
CA ALA A 243 18.42 -17.81 7.35
C ALA A 243 17.05 -18.41 7.03
N LEU A 244 16.82 -18.85 5.79
CA LEU A 244 15.56 -19.45 5.38
C LEU A 244 15.26 -20.74 6.15
N LEU A 245 16.27 -21.58 6.37
CA LEU A 245 16.13 -22.81 7.16
C LEU A 245 15.77 -22.51 8.61
N GLU A 246 16.42 -21.53 9.24
CA GLU A 246 16.12 -21.14 10.62
C GLU A 246 14.69 -20.65 10.77
N ILE A 247 14.20 -19.80 9.84
CA ILE A 247 12.86 -19.25 9.88
C ILE A 247 11.81 -20.34 9.58
N SER A 248 12.08 -21.19 8.59
CA SER A 248 11.19 -22.31 8.23
C SER A 248 11.02 -23.32 9.35
N ASN A 249 12.09 -23.59 10.12
CA ASN A 249 12.03 -24.45 11.32
C ASN A 249 11.13 -23.86 12.43
N LYS A 250 10.83 -22.57 12.39
CA LYS A 250 9.87 -21.90 13.31
C LYS A 250 8.42 -21.96 12.82
N GLY A 251 8.17 -22.56 11.63
CA GLY A 251 6.84 -22.84 11.11
C GLY A 251 6.38 -22.00 9.93
N THR A 252 7.15 -20.99 9.49
CA THR A 252 6.84 -20.19 8.31
C THR A 252 7.04 -21.01 7.03
N LEU A 253 6.09 -20.99 6.10
CA LEU A 253 6.18 -21.72 4.83
C LEU A 253 7.02 -20.94 3.82
N LEU A 254 8.34 -21.15 3.90
CA LEU A 254 9.32 -20.54 3.00
C LEU A 254 9.82 -21.56 1.96
N PHE A 255 10.04 -21.05 0.75
CA PHE A 255 10.53 -21.82 -0.39
C PHE A 255 11.63 -21.03 -1.11
N GLY A 256 12.69 -21.70 -1.51
CA GLY A 256 13.83 -21.09 -2.18
C GLY A 256 15.15 -21.38 -1.48
N PRO A 257 16.25 -20.66 -1.82
CA PRO A 257 16.26 -19.55 -2.78
C PRO A 257 16.03 -20.00 -4.22
N PHE A 258 15.33 -19.16 -5.01
CA PHE A 258 15.06 -19.43 -6.43
C PHE A 258 15.86 -18.48 -7.33
N SER A 259 16.41 -18.99 -8.42
CA SER A 259 16.96 -18.16 -9.49
C SER A 259 15.86 -17.31 -10.13
N ALA A 260 15.98 -15.98 -10.09
CA ALA A 260 14.91 -15.06 -10.43
C ALA A 260 14.44 -15.20 -11.89
N ASP A 261 15.36 -15.36 -12.83
CA ASP A 261 15.06 -15.52 -14.26
C ASP A 261 14.20 -16.75 -14.54
N SER A 262 14.63 -17.91 -14.04
CA SER A 262 13.89 -19.17 -14.20
C SER A 262 12.57 -19.16 -13.45
N PHE A 263 12.53 -18.55 -12.26
CA PHE A 263 11.34 -18.47 -11.42
C PHE A 263 10.19 -17.73 -12.10
N PHE A 264 10.46 -16.57 -12.67
CA PHE A 264 9.46 -15.83 -13.43
C PHE A 264 9.25 -16.40 -14.83
N GLY A 265 10.31 -16.80 -15.52
CA GLY A 265 10.26 -17.34 -16.88
C GLY A 265 9.44 -18.62 -17.00
N SER A 266 9.46 -19.48 -15.96
CA SER A 266 8.65 -20.71 -15.90
C SER A 266 7.28 -20.53 -15.27
N ARG A 267 6.86 -19.32 -14.93
CA ARG A 267 5.60 -19.00 -14.21
C ARG A 267 5.51 -19.68 -12.83
N THR A 268 6.64 -20.06 -12.25
CA THR A 268 6.66 -20.70 -10.92
C THR A 268 6.10 -19.77 -9.83
N HIS A 269 6.14 -18.46 -10.04
CA HIS A 269 5.57 -17.45 -9.14
C HIS A 269 4.08 -17.65 -8.82
N GLU A 270 3.31 -18.25 -9.74
CA GLU A 270 1.88 -18.51 -9.55
C GLU A 270 1.56 -19.56 -8.45
N LYS A 271 2.55 -20.29 -7.98
CA LYS A 271 2.41 -21.31 -6.92
C LYS A 271 2.50 -20.74 -5.52
N TYR A 272 2.83 -19.46 -5.38
CA TYR A 272 3.13 -18.80 -4.12
C TYR A 272 2.23 -17.59 -3.88
N ASP A 273 1.95 -17.32 -2.61
CA ASP A 273 1.11 -16.21 -2.21
C ASP A 273 1.86 -14.87 -2.22
N ALA A 274 3.17 -14.93 -2.01
CA ALA A 274 4.06 -13.77 -2.13
C ALA A 274 5.50 -14.17 -2.46
N ILE A 275 6.26 -13.21 -2.95
CA ILE A 275 7.65 -13.34 -3.36
C ILE A 275 8.48 -12.30 -2.61
N LEU A 276 9.54 -12.71 -1.92
CA LEU A 276 10.54 -11.80 -1.41
C LEU A 276 11.68 -11.68 -2.41
N ALA A 277 11.79 -10.52 -3.05
CA ALA A 277 12.93 -10.17 -3.89
C ALA A 277 14.03 -9.52 -3.05
N ILE A 278 15.28 -9.79 -3.41
CA ILE A 278 16.44 -9.31 -2.66
C ILE A 278 16.67 -7.82 -2.86
N TYR A 279 16.46 -7.31 -4.07
CA TYR A 279 16.64 -5.90 -4.39
C TYR A 279 15.56 -5.40 -5.34
N HIS A 280 15.50 -4.08 -5.45
CA HIS A 280 14.43 -3.35 -6.13
C HIS A 280 14.12 -3.88 -7.53
N ASP A 281 15.08 -3.88 -8.45
CA ASP A 281 14.81 -4.21 -9.85
C ASP A 281 14.55 -5.71 -10.06
N GLN A 282 15.14 -6.59 -9.22
CA GLN A 282 14.84 -8.02 -9.25
C GLN A 282 13.35 -8.33 -9.05
N GLY A 283 12.69 -7.54 -8.20
CA GLY A 283 11.28 -7.70 -7.91
C GLY A 283 10.38 -6.85 -8.80
N LEU A 284 10.75 -5.58 -9.02
CA LEU A 284 9.86 -4.60 -9.66
C LEU A 284 9.82 -4.70 -11.18
N ILE A 285 10.88 -5.12 -11.85
CA ILE A 285 10.85 -5.34 -13.30
C ILE A 285 9.80 -6.41 -13.65
N PRO A 286 9.88 -7.65 -13.11
CA PRO A 286 8.87 -8.66 -13.41
C PRO A 286 7.49 -8.27 -12.89
N PHE A 287 7.37 -7.66 -11.70
CA PHE A 287 6.09 -7.18 -11.18
C PHE A 287 5.40 -6.21 -12.16
N LYS A 288 6.09 -5.15 -12.57
CA LYS A 288 5.53 -4.14 -13.47
C LYS A 288 5.22 -4.69 -14.86
N THR A 289 6.02 -5.63 -15.36
CA THR A 289 5.77 -6.31 -16.62
C THR A 289 4.50 -7.16 -16.56
N LEU A 290 4.26 -7.86 -15.45
CA LEU A 290 3.11 -8.75 -15.28
C LEU A 290 1.85 -8.01 -14.82
N SER A 291 1.97 -6.88 -14.12
CA SER A 291 0.83 -6.11 -13.61
C SER A 291 0.23 -5.13 -14.63
N PHE A 292 0.86 -4.91 -15.78
CA PHE A 292 0.36 -4.07 -16.88
C PHE A 292 -0.15 -2.67 -16.45
N GLY A 293 0.49 -2.05 -15.48
CA GLY A 293 0.11 -0.72 -14.96
C GLY A 293 -1.07 -0.72 -13.97
N GLU A 294 -1.45 -1.87 -13.45
CA GLU A 294 -2.50 -2.02 -12.42
C GLU A 294 -1.94 -2.25 -11.02
N GLY A 295 -0.62 -2.18 -10.88
CA GLY A 295 0.08 -2.41 -9.63
C GLY A 295 -0.24 -1.38 -8.55
N VAL A 296 -0.19 -1.82 -7.30
CA VAL A 296 -0.35 -1.00 -6.11
C VAL A 296 0.88 -1.14 -5.23
N ASN A 297 1.41 -0.02 -4.75
CA ASN A 297 2.43 -0.01 -3.72
C ASN A 297 1.75 0.10 -2.34
N PHE A 298 1.79 -0.98 -1.59
CA PHE A 298 1.34 -1.04 -0.20
C PHE A 298 2.53 -0.93 0.75
N THR A 299 2.41 -0.10 1.78
CA THR A 299 3.41 -0.03 2.85
C THR A 299 3.00 -0.95 3.99
N ALA A 300 3.42 -2.22 3.91
CA ALA A 300 3.13 -3.22 4.92
C ALA A 300 3.92 -3.00 6.23
N GLY A 301 3.48 -3.62 7.32
CA GLY A 301 4.16 -3.60 8.63
C GLY A 301 3.89 -2.38 9.50
N LEU A 302 3.24 -1.34 8.98
CA LEU A 302 2.84 -0.17 9.76
C LEU A 302 1.48 -0.39 10.42
N ASN A 303 1.25 0.27 11.55
CA ASN A 303 -0.01 0.22 12.30
C ASN A 303 -1.18 0.92 11.61
N LYS A 304 -0.92 1.71 10.57
CA LYS A 304 -1.90 2.38 9.72
C LYS A 304 -1.75 1.91 8.28
N ILE A 305 -2.82 2.04 7.49
CA ILE A 305 -2.87 1.55 6.12
C ILE A 305 -2.55 2.69 5.16
N ARG A 306 -1.55 2.46 4.31
CA ARG A 306 -1.24 3.37 3.21
C ARG A 306 -0.97 2.59 1.93
N THR A 307 -1.67 2.98 0.88
CA THR A 307 -1.44 2.51 -0.49
C THR A 307 -1.11 3.67 -1.42
N SER A 308 -0.58 3.36 -2.57
CA SER A 308 -0.38 4.32 -3.68
C SER A 308 -0.34 3.59 -5.02
N PRO A 309 -0.60 4.29 -6.14
CA PRO A 309 -0.32 3.74 -7.45
C PRO A 309 1.18 3.43 -7.62
N ASP A 310 1.51 2.61 -8.61
CA ASP A 310 2.88 2.20 -8.91
C ASP A 310 3.59 3.09 -9.95
N HIS A 311 2.95 4.19 -10.36
CA HIS A 311 3.50 5.17 -11.30
C HIS A 311 3.99 6.45 -10.61
N GLY A 312 4.77 7.25 -11.33
CA GLY A 312 5.26 8.55 -10.89
C GLY A 312 4.35 9.72 -11.25
N THR A 313 4.91 10.94 -11.21
CA THR A 313 4.21 12.20 -11.49
C THR A 313 3.74 12.36 -12.94
N GLY A 314 4.25 11.57 -13.88
CA GLY A 314 3.80 11.56 -15.28
C GLY A 314 3.81 12.94 -15.96
N TYR A 315 4.85 13.74 -15.74
CA TYR A 315 4.91 15.11 -16.25
C TYR A 315 4.80 15.21 -17.78
N ASP A 316 5.21 14.20 -18.50
CA ASP A 316 5.15 14.09 -19.96
C ASP A 316 3.71 14.06 -20.49
N ILE A 317 2.76 13.55 -19.70
CA ILE A 317 1.34 13.48 -20.05
C ILE A 317 0.44 14.38 -19.21
N ALA A 318 1.01 15.10 -18.24
CA ALA A 318 0.24 15.98 -17.35
C ALA A 318 -0.51 17.08 -18.13
N GLY A 319 -1.77 17.31 -17.80
CA GLY A 319 -2.64 18.28 -18.47
C GLY A 319 -3.17 17.86 -19.85
N LYS A 320 -2.81 16.65 -20.32
CA LYS A 320 -3.27 16.15 -21.62
C LYS A 320 -4.51 15.26 -21.55
N ASN A 321 -5.04 15.04 -20.35
CA ASN A 321 -6.19 14.14 -20.10
C ASN A 321 -5.95 12.68 -20.53
N LEU A 322 -4.67 12.23 -20.52
CA LEU A 322 -4.26 10.89 -20.96
C LEU A 322 -3.96 9.92 -19.80
N ALA A 323 -3.91 10.41 -18.55
CA ALA A 323 -3.57 9.56 -17.43
C ALA A 323 -4.61 8.46 -17.19
N ASN A 324 -4.12 7.22 -17.05
CA ASN A 324 -4.96 6.07 -16.73
C ASN A 324 -5.18 5.97 -15.21
N PRO A 325 -6.44 6.00 -14.72
CA PRO A 325 -6.73 5.97 -13.29
C PRO A 325 -6.68 4.56 -12.65
N ASN A 326 -6.48 3.48 -13.41
CA ASN A 326 -6.65 2.11 -12.92
C ASN A 326 -5.76 1.80 -11.71
N SER A 327 -4.47 2.10 -11.77
CA SER A 327 -3.56 1.86 -10.64
C SER A 327 -3.99 2.65 -9.39
N PHE A 328 -4.52 3.88 -9.54
CA PHE A 328 -5.03 4.65 -8.42
C PHE A 328 -6.36 4.09 -7.87
N LYS A 329 -7.27 3.64 -8.74
CA LYS A 329 -8.50 2.92 -8.33
C LYS A 329 -8.15 1.65 -7.55
N ASN A 330 -7.20 0.87 -8.06
CA ASN A 330 -6.72 -0.34 -7.39
C ASN A 330 -6.08 -0.03 -6.04
N ALA A 331 -5.35 1.09 -5.92
CA ALA A 331 -4.81 1.53 -4.64
C ALA A 331 -5.93 1.88 -3.63
N ILE A 332 -7.02 2.49 -4.06
CA ILE A 332 -8.20 2.74 -3.21
C ILE A 332 -8.82 1.42 -2.76
N PHE A 333 -9.12 0.51 -3.69
CA PHE A 333 -9.76 -0.76 -3.37
C PHE A 333 -8.88 -1.65 -2.48
N SER A 334 -7.57 -1.71 -2.73
CA SER A 334 -6.62 -2.43 -1.87
C SER A 334 -6.60 -1.85 -0.45
N ALA A 335 -6.65 -0.51 -0.29
CA ALA A 335 -6.72 0.11 1.03
C ALA A 335 -7.99 -0.28 1.79
N ILE A 336 -9.13 -0.32 1.10
CA ILE A 336 -10.44 -0.71 1.67
C ILE A 336 -10.44 -2.20 2.05
N GLU A 337 -9.93 -3.06 1.18
CA GLU A 337 -9.83 -4.51 1.43
C GLU A 337 -8.97 -4.80 2.66
N ILE A 338 -7.78 -4.22 2.73
CA ILE A 338 -6.87 -4.34 3.87
C ILE A 338 -7.54 -3.85 5.16
N PHE A 339 -8.27 -2.73 5.09
CA PHE A 339 -9.00 -2.21 6.25
C PHE A 339 -10.07 -3.19 6.74
N ASN A 340 -10.86 -3.75 5.83
CA ASN A 340 -11.88 -4.72 6.17
C ASN A 340 -11.28 -6.01 6.74
N ASN A 341 -10.17 -6.50 6.16
CA ASN A 341 -9.46 -7.67 6.65
C ASN A 341 -8.90 -7.46 8.06
N ARG A 342 -8.29 -6.28 8.33
CA ARG A 342 -7.83 -5.93 9.68
C ARG A 342 -8.99 -5.89 10.69
N LYS A 343 -10.10 -5.24 10.33
CA LYS A 343 -11.30 -5.24 11.19
C LYS A 343 -11.84 -6.63 11.45
N LEU A 344 -11.90 -7.48 10.44
CA LEU A 344 -12.33 -8.86 10.58
C LEU A 344 -11.39 -9.64 11.50
N ASN A 345 -10.07 -9.49 11.30
CA ASN A 345 -9.07 -10.11 12.15
C ASN A 345 -9.21 -9.68 13.62
N ASP A 346 -9.40 -8.39 13.88
CA ASP A 346 -9.60 -7.86 15.23
C ASP A 346 -10.86 -8.45 15.87
N LYS A 347 -11.99 -8.48 15.14
CA LYS A 347 -13.25 -9.06 15.60
C LYS A 347 -13.14 -10.56 15.91
N ILE A 348 -12.43 -11.33 15.08
CA ILE A 348 -12.20 -12.77 15.31
C ILE A 348 -11.37 -12.99 16.59
N ASN A 349 -10.42 -12.10 16.87
CA ASN A 349 -9.50 -12.20 18.00
C ASN A 349 -10.01 -11.54 19.29
N GLU A 350 -11.17 -10.91 19.31
CA GLU A 350 -11.78 -10.33 20.54
C GLU A 350 -12.07 -11.42 21.60
N ASN A 351 -12.53 -12.60 21.18
CA ASN A 351 -12.86 -13.72 22.06
C ASN A 351 -12.29 -15.03 21.50
N PRO A 352 -10.98 -15.25 21.55
CA PRO A 352 -10.36 -16.47 21.03
C PRO A 352 -10.77 -17.67 21.88
N LEU A 353 -11.15 -18.78 21.24
CA LEU A 353 -11.35 -20.04 21.91
C LEU A 353 -10.05 -20.48 22.59
N LEU A 354 -10.07 -20.62 23.90
CA LEU A 354 -8.93 -21.17 24.64
C LEU A 354 -8.71 -22.62 24.19
N ALA A 355 -7.50 -22.93 23.73
CA ALA A 355 -7.13 -24.31 23.39
C ALA A 355 -7.35 -25.20 24.60
N SER A 356 -8.29 -26.17 24.52
CA SER A 356 -8.46 -27.19 25.55
C SER A 356 -7.17 -27.99 25.62
N LYS A 357 -6.59 -28.11 26.83
CA LYS A 357 -5.46 -29.02 27.05
C LYS A 357 -5.88 -30.41 26.60
N VAL A 358 -5.28 -30.89 25.52
CA VAL A 358 -5.50 -32.30 25.10
C VAL A 358 -5.05 -33.15 26.25
N LYS A 359 -6.00 -33.87 26.89
CA LYS A 359 -5.68 -34.89 27.87
C LYS A 359 -4.94 -35.99 27.13
N THR A 360 -3.63 -36.07 27.27
CA THR A 360 -2.85 -37.22 26.83
C THR A 360 -3.32 -38.42 27.65
N PHE A 361 -4.10 -39.27 27.02
CA PHE A 361 -4.34 -40.60 27.58
C PHE A 361 -3.00 -41.35 27.55
N LYS A 362 -2.39 -41.51 28.73
CA LYS A 362 -1.29 -42.47 28.90
C LYS A 362 -1.87 -43.87 28.66
N LYS A 363 -1.36 -44.58 27.67
CA LYS A 363 -1.55 -46.02 27.49
C LYS A 363 -0.71 -46.77 28.52
#